data_bfabe364735f2357d261e65102e58ccc
#
_entry.id   bfabe364735f2357d261e65102e58ccc
#
_cell.length_a   1.000
_cell.length_b   1.000
_cell.length_c   1.000
_cell.angle_alpha   90.00
_cell.angle_beta   90.00
_cell.angle_gamma   90.00
#
_symmetry.space_group_name_H-M   'P 1'
#
loop_
_entity.id
_entity.type
_entity.pdbx_description
1 polymer ?
#
loop_
_entity_poly.entity_id
_entity_poly.type
_entity_poly.pdbx_seq_one_letter_code
_entity_poly.pdbx_strand_id
1 'polypeptide(L)'
;MKQTNVKPAEGRLGIMVVGCGAVATTFMTGVLMTRKGLTKPIGSMTQYDKIRVGRGADKKYLHYKDIVPLANLDDIVFGTWDVYPQNAYQAAVYAEVLKAKDIEPVREELMAIKPLKAAFDRNYAKRLDGDNVKDCKTRWDMVVELQKDIQNFKKEHGCERVVVIWAASTEIYVPYDEAYHMTLEQLDSAMKSDDREHIAPSMCYAYAALTEGCPFIMGAPNTTVDIPAMWELAEKTRMPIAGKDFKTGQTLVKSGFAPIIKTRNLGLAGWFSTNILGNRDGLVLDEPGNFHTKEVSKLSTLETICRADEQPDLYGNIYHKVRINYYPPRNDDKEGWDNIDIFGWMGYPMQIKINFLCRDSILAAPLLLDLTLLSDLAARAGRYGIQRFLSIFLKSPMHDFTRGEEAVNNLFEQYTMLKNAIREMGGYEADEEID
;
A
#
# COMPACT_ATOMS: atom_id res chain seq x y z
N MET A 1 10.19 -11.12 -29.94
CA MET A 1 10.09 -10.21 -28.79
C MET A 1 10.13 -8.80 -29.31
N LYS A 2 9.10 -8.00 -29.08
CA LYS A 2 9.23 -6.55 -29.25
C LYS A 2 10.26 -6.08 -28.22
N GLN A 3 11.11 -5.14 -28.61
CA GLN A 3 12.15 -4.61 -27.74
C GLN A 3 11.47 -3.87 -26.59
N THR A 4 11.67 -4.32 -25.33
CA THR A 4 11.15 -3.58 -24.17
C THR A 4 11.87 -2.25 -24.07
N ASN A 5 11.13 -1.16 -23.87
CA ASN A 5 11.69 0.18 -23.67
C ASN A 5 12.10 0.44 -22.22
N VAL A 6 11.98 -0.56 -21.34
CA VAL A 6 12.30 -0.42 -19.91
C VAL A 6 13.82 -0.55 -19.71
N LYS A 7 14.40 0.43 -19.04
CA LYS A 7 15.82 0.39 -18.65
C LYS A 7 16.10 -0.82 -17.75
N PRO A 8 17.25 -1.51 -17.89
CA PRO A 8 17.65 -2.59 -16.98
C PRO A 8 17.64 -2.18 -15.51
N ALA A 9 17.44 -3.15 -14.61
CA ALA A 9 17.54 -2.94 -13.16
C ALA A 9 19.00 -3.08 -12.69
N GLU A 10 19.87 -2.18 -13.14
CA GLU A 10 21.28 -2.20 -12.76
C GLU A 10 21.49 -1.64 -11.35
N GLY A 11 22.51 -2.16 -10.65
CA GLY A 11 22.87 -1.70 -9.32
C GLY A 11 21.87 -2.06 -8.21
N ARG A 12 22.12 -1.52 -7.03
CA ARG A 12 21.29 -1.78 -5.84
C ARG A 12 19.99 -0.99 -5.86
N LEU A 13 18.93 -1.62 -5.36
CA LEU A 13 17.65 -0.98 -5.09
C LEU A 13 17.52 -0.75 -3.58
N GLY A 14 17.52 0.50 -3.15
CA GLY A 14 17.16 0.87 -1.78
C GLY A 14 15.65 0.81 -1.58
N ILE A 15 15.20 0.18 -0.50
CA ILE A 15 13.81 0.25 -0.05
C ILE A 15 13.82 0.89 1.33
N MET A 16 13.34 2.13 1.41
CA MET A 16 13.23 2.87 2.67
C MET A 16 11.79 2.80 3.17
N VAL A 17 11.59 2.11 4.28
CA VAL A 17 10.27 1.87 4.86
C VAL A 17 10.01 2.87 5.99
N VAL A 18 8.93 3.61 5.91
CA VAL A 18 8.48 4.43 7.04
C VAL A 18 7.69 3.54 7.99
N GLY A 19 8.23 3.35 9.19
CA GLY A 19 7.74 2.40 10.19
C GLY A 19 8.49 1.05 10.17
N CYS A 20 9.14 0.70 11.28
CA CYS A 20 9.85 -0.57 11.48
C CYS A 20 9.02 -1.54 12.36
N GLY A 21 7.71 -1.58 12.12
CA GLY A 21 6.77 -2.40 12.88
C GLY A 21 6.56 -3.80 12.30
N ALA A 22 5.41 -4.40 12.65
CA ALA A 22 5.03 -5.77 12.31
C ALA A 22 5.10 -6.06 10.79
N VAL A 23 4.50 -5.21 9.96
CA VAL A 23 4.49 -5.39 8.49
C VAL A 23 5.88 -5.29 7.89
N ALA A 24 6.62 -4.23 8.26
CA ALA A 24 7.95 -3.95 7.72
C ALA A 24 8.95 -5.07 8.07
N THR A 25 8.97 -5.51 9.34
CA THR A 25 9.87 -6.57 9.78
C THR A 25 9.52 -7.93 9.18
N THR A 26 8.24 -8.23 9.00
CA THR A 26 7.78 -9.44 8.31
C THR A 26 8.22 -9.43 6.83
N PHE A 27 8.10 -8.29 6.16
CA PHE A 27 8.56 -8.07 4.79
C PHE A 27 10.08 -8.28 4.67
N MET A 28 10.87 -7.57 5.49
CA MET A 28 12.34 -7.67 5.48
C MET A 28 12.80 -9.10 5.74
N THR A 29 12.23 -9.75 6.77
CA THR A 29 12.54 -11.14 7.12
C THR A 29 12.22 -12.08 5.95
N GLY A 30 11.05 -11.94 5.33
CA GLY A 30 10.62 -12.77 4.20
C GLY A 30 11.56 -12.66 2.99
N VAL A 31 12.03 -11.46 2.65
CA VAL A 31 13.00 -11.24 1.58
C VAL A 31 14.35 -11.86 1.92
N LEU A 32 14.87 -11.63 3.13
CA LEU A 32 16.16 -12.19 3.58
C LEU A 32 16.14 -13.72 3.64
N MET A 33 15.06 -14.32 4.12
CA MET A 33 14.86 -15.77 4.13
C MET A 33 14.78 -16.34 2.71
N THR A 34 14.14 -15.63 1.79
CA THR A 34 14.04 -16.05 0.38
C THR A 34 15.40 -16.01 -0.30
N ARG A 35 16.24 -14.99 -0.05
CA ARG A 35 17.64 -14.93 -0.54
C ARG A 35 18.48 -16.12 -0.10
N LYS A 36 18.28 -16.59 1.12
CA LYS A 36 18.98 -17.77 1.66
C LYS A 36 18.37 -19.11 1.17
N GLY A 37 17.31 -19.07 0.36
CA GLY A 37 16.61 -20.27 -0.10
C GLY A 37 15.86 -21.03 1.00
N LEU A 38 15.62 -20.37 2.16
CA LEU A 38 14.99 -20.98 3.34
C LEU A 38 13.45 -20.91 3.29
N THR A 39 12.90 -20.05 2.43
CA THR A 39 11.46 -19.96 2.19
C THR A 39 11.15 -19.61 0.75
N LYS A 40 9.87 -19.75 0.36
CA LYS A 40 9.37 -19.31 -0.95
C LYS A 40 8.58 -18.01 -0.79
N PRO A 41 8.65 -17.10 -1.75
CA PRO A 41 7.94 -15.79 -1.69
C PRO A 41 6.45 -15.95 -2.06
N ILE A 42 5.74 -16.85 -1.37
CA ILE A 42 4.31 -17.08 -1.60
C ILE A 42 3.53 -15.80 -1.25
N GLY A 43 2.58 -15.46 -2.09
CA GLY A 43 1.79 -14.22 -1.98
C GLY A 43 2.35 -13.05 -2.77
N SER A 44 3.63 -13.09 -3.19
CA SER A 44 4.20 -12.11 -4.12
C SER A 44 3.89 -12.50 -5.57
N MET A 45 3.19 -11.62 -6.27
CA MET A 45 2.87 -11.83 -7.69
C MET A 45 4.11 -11.70 -8.57
N THR A 46 4.97 -10.73 -8.29
CA THR A 46 6.21 -10.51 -9.05
C THR A 46 7.17 -11.69 -8.99
N GLN A 47 7.15 -12.45 -7.89
CA GLN A 47 8.07 -13.55 -7.65
C GLN A 47 7.48 -14.95 -7.96
N TYR A 48 6.16 -15.10 -7.88
CA TYR A 48 5.52 -16.42 -7.90
C TYR A 48 4.50 -16.59 -9.02
N ASP A 49 3.82 -15.54 -9.46
CA ASP A 49 2.77 -15.61 -10.46
C ASP A 49 3.33 -15.64 -11.89
N LYS A 50 2.46 -15.97 -12.82
CA LYS A 50 2.73 -16.01 -14.26
C LYS A 50 1.71 -15.21 -15.02
N ILE A 51 2.14 -14.67 -16.13
CA ILE A 51 1.30 -13.90 -17.05
C ILE A 51 1.21 -14.65 -18.37
N ARG A 52 -0.01 -14.82 -18.86
CA ARG A 52 -0.25 -15.32 -20.20
C ARG A 52 0.20 -14.30 -21.22
N VAL A 53 0.97 -14.72 -22.20
CA VAL A 53 1.36 -13.91 -23.39
C VAL A 53 1.09 -14.71 -24.64
N GLY A 54 0.73 -14.03 -25.73
CA GLY A 54 0.34 -14.65 -26.99
C GLY A 54 -1.06 -15.25 -26.97
N ARG A 55 -1.54 -15.69 -28.15
CA ARG A 55 -2.90 -16.22 -28.35
C ARG A 55 -2.83 -17.55 -29.12
N GLY A 56 -3.87 -18.36 -28.98
CA GLY A 56 -3.99 -19.63 -29.68
C GLY A 56 -2.79 -20.57 -29.45
N ALA A 57 -2.15 -21.02 -30.52
CA ALA A 57 -1.00 -21.93 -30.45
C ALA A 57 0.27 -21.30 -29.89
N ASP A 58 0.38 -19.95 -29.90
CA ASP A 58 1.54 -19.22 -29.38
C ASP A 58 1.41 -18.85 -27.90
N LYS A 59 0.35 -19.29 -27.25
CA LYS A 59 0.06 -19.05 -25.83
C LYS A 59 1.17 -19.59 -24.93
N LYS A 60 1.73 -18.74 -24.08
CA LYS A 60 2.75 -19.09 -23.07
C LYS A 60 2.42 -18.42 -21.73
N TYR A 61 2.85 -19.07 -20.63
CA TYR A 61 2.78 -18.52 -19.29
C TYR A 61 4.20 -18.21 -18.81
N LEU A 62 4.54 -16.95 -18.66
CA LEU A 62 5.86 -16.46 -18.28
C LEU A 62 5.83 -15.83 -16.89
N HIS A 63 6.88 -15.98 -16.12
CA HIS A 63 7.03 -15.22 -14.89
C HIS A 63 7.26 -13.74 -15.19
N TYR A 64 6.91 -12.86 -14.27
CA TYR A 64 7.09 -11.41 -14.41
C TYR A 64 8.51 -11.03 -14.84
N LYS A 65 9.52 -11.63 -14.19
CA LYS A 65 10.95 -11.41 -14.51
C LYS A 65 11.36 -11.83 -15.92
N ASP A 66 10.60 -12.72 -16.55
CA ASP A 66 10.85 -13.18 -17.92
C ASP A 66 10.22 -12.23 -18.96
N ILE A 67 9.36 -11.31 -18.50
CA ILE A 67 8.66 -10.31 -19.34
C ILE A 67 9.30 -8.95 -19.20
N VAL A 68 9.61 -8.52 -17.97
CA VAL A 68 10.15 -7.19 -17.63
C VAL A 68 11.36 -7.31 -16.70
N PRO A 69 12.34 -6.39 -16.80
CA PRO A 69 13.55 -6.42 -15.98
C PRO A 69 13.27 -5.95 -14.55
N LEU A 70 12.73 -6.82 -13.69
CA LEU A 70 12.60 -6.54 -12.26
C LEU A 70 13.97 -6.50 -11.58
N ALA A 71 14.09 -5.72 -10.50
CA ALA A 71 15.25 -5.79 -9.64
C ALA A 71 15.33 -7.17 -8.94
N ASN A 72 16.54 -7.72 -8.78
CA ASN A 72 16.73 -8.97 -8.06
C ASN A 72 16.57 -8.76 -6.57
N LEU A 73 16.09 -9.78 -5.86
CA LEU A 73 15.99 -9.70 -4.40
C LEU A 73 17.35 -9.48 -3.73
N ASP A 74 18.42 -10.04 -4.29
CA ASP A 74 19.78 -9.92 -3.77
C ASP A 74 20.34 -8.48 -3.85
N ASP A 75 19.81 -7.67 -4.76
CA ASP A 75 20.21 -6.27 -4.96
C ASP A 75 19.45 -5.29 -4.05
N ILE A 76 18.47 -5.76 -3.26
CA ILE A 76 17.69 -4.89 -2.38
C ILE A 76 18.47 -4.56 -1.12
N VAL A 77 18.48 -3.30 -0.71
CA VAL A 77 19.00 -2.80 0.56
C VAL A 77 17.90 -2.12 1.34
N PHE A 78 17.78 -2.45 2.62
CA PHE A 78 16.72 -1.91 3.47
C PHE A 78 17.20 -0.74 4.31
N GLY A 79 16.41 0.33 4.36
CA GLY A 79 16.45 1.41 5.33
C GLY A 79 15.08 1.61 5.96
N THR A 80 15.05 2.24 7.13
CA THR A 80 13.76 2.50 7.79
C THR A 80 13.83 3.73 8.69
N TRP A 81 12.69 4.36 8.94
CA TRP A 81 12.48 5.35 9.99
C TRP A 81 11.46 4.80 10.98
N ASP A 82 11.69 5.04 12.25
CA ASP A 82 10.67 4.69 13.27
C ASP A 82 10.80 5.62 14.48
N VAL A 83 9.69 5.83 15.18
CA VAL A 83 9.66 6.54 16.47
C VAL A 83 10.28 5.72 17.61
N TYR A 84 10.48 4.43 17.41
CA TYR A 84 11.14 3.53 18.34
C TYR A 84 12.56 3.17 17.84
N PRO A 85 13.57 3.14 18.73
CA PRO A 85 14.96 2.93 18.32
C PRO A 85 15.35 1.46 18.09
N GLN A 86 14.44 0.50 18.30
CA GLN A 86 14.71 -0.91 18.13
C GLN A 86 15.11 -1.24 16.70
N ASN A 87 16.19 -2.01 16.51
CA ASN A 87 16.53 -2.54 15.20
C ASN A 87 15.48 -3.54 14.68
N ALA A 88 15.56 -3.88 13.38
CA ALA A 88 14.53 -4.72 12.76
C ALA A 88 14.40 -6.12 13.39
N TYR A 89 15.49 -6.69 13.96
CA TYR A 89 15.41 -7.94 14.71
C TYR A 89 14.60 -7.78 16.01
N GLN A 90 14.92 -6.77 16.82
CA GLN A 90 14.22 -6.49 18.06
C GLN A 90 12.74 -6.17 17.81
N ALA A 91 12.46 -5.40 16.76
CA ALA A 91 11.09 -5.07 16.35
C ALA A 91 10.31 -6.31 15.85
N ALA A 92 10.96 -7.21 15.09
CA ALA A 92 10.36 -8.47 14.64
C ALA A 92 10.00 -9.40 15.82
N VAL A 93 10.90 -9.50 16.80
CA VAL A 93 10.65 -10.28 18.02
C VAL A 93 9.50 -9.68 18.82
N TYR A 94 9.49 -8.35 18.99
CA TYR A 94 8.42 -7.66 19.70
C TYR A 94 7.05 -7.77 19.03
N ALA A 95 7.02 -7.77 17.69
CA ALA A 95 5.77 -7.84 16.93
C ALA A 95 5.07 -9.20 16.99
N GLU A 96 5.79 -10.28 17.36
CA GLU A 96 5.28 -11.66 17.51
C GLU A 96 4.52 -12.21 16.27
N VAL A 97 4.77 -11.63 15.09
CA VAL A 97 4.16 -12.13 13.83
C VAL A 97 4.82 -13.43 13.39
N LEU A 98 6.16 -13.46 13.41
CA LEU A 98 6.98 -14.59 12.98
C LEU A 98 7.48 -15.38 14.18
N LYS A 99 7.68 -16.67 13.98
CA LYS A 99 8.29 -17.55 15.00
C LYS A 99 9.81 -17.37 15.01
N ALA A 100 10.45 -17.66 16.14
CA ALA A 100 11.90 -17.57 16.28
C ALA A 100 12.64 -18.33 15.16
N LYS A 101 12.19 -19.53 14.77
CA LYS A 101 12.78 -20.33 13.69
C LYS A 101 12.84 -19.59 12.34
N ASP A 102 11.98 -18.59 12.11
CA ASP A 102 11.90 -17.82 10.87
C ASP A 102 12.71 -16.50 10.96
N ILE A 103 13.01 -16.04 12.18
CA ILE A 103 13.75 -14.79 12.44
C ILE A 103 15.23 -15.08 12.65
N GLU A 104 15.57 -16.11 13.43
CA GLU A 104 16.96 -16.43 13.82
C GLU A 104 17.90 -16.67 12.62
N PRO A 105 17.49 -17.34 11.51
CA PRO A 105 18.38 -17.55 10.37
C PRO A 105 18.85 -16.25 9.67
N VAL A 106 18.18 -15.13 9.91
CA VAL A 106 18.48 -13.81 9.32
C VAL A 106 18.70 -12.74 10.39
N ARG A 107 19.02 -13.16 11.60
CA ARG A 107 19.21 -12.30 12.78
C ARG A 107 20.22 -11.19 12.54
N GLU A 108 21.39 -11.53 12.02
CA GLU A 108 22.48 -10.56 11.86
C GLU A 108 22.10 -9.46 10.85
N GLU A 109 21.49 -9.85 9.74
CA GLU A 109 21.03 -8.93 8.72
C GLU A 109 19.93 -8.00 9.26
N LEU A 110 18.99 -8.54 10.05
CA LEU A 110 17.95 -7.73 10.70
C LEU A 110 18.51 -6.80 11.77
N MET A 111 19.50 -7.24 12.55
CA MET A 111 20.17 -6.39 13.55
C MET A 111 20.94 -5.23 12.91
N ALA A 112 21.43 -5.39 11.69
CA ALA A 112 22.11 -4.34 10.94
C ALA A 112 21.14 -3.24 10.46
N ILE A 113 19.85 -3.52 10.32
CA ILE A 113 18.83 -2.55 9.92
C ILE A 113 18.37 -1.79 11.16
N LYS A 114 18.89 -0.59 11.33
CA LYS A 114 18.55 0.31 12.46
C LYS A 114 17.68 1.46 11.95
N PRO A 115 16.60 1.81 12.66
CA PRO A 115 15.75 2.92 12.24
C PRO A 115 16.46 4.27 12.41
N LEU A 116 16.34 5.09 11.37
CA LEU A 116 16.61 6.51 11.46
C LEU A 116 15.54 7.18 12.33
N LYS A 117 15.84 8.36 12.87
CA LYS A 117 14.86 9.16 13.61
C LYS A 117 13.69 9.55 12.71
N ALA A 118 12.48 9.34 13.18
CA ALA A 118 11.27 9.68 12.43
C ALA A 118 10.98 11.20 12.44
N ALA A 119 10.49 11.71 11.32
CA ALA A 119 9.78 12.99 11.31
C ALA A 119 8.34 12.73 11.79
N PHE A 120 8.02 13.13 13.01
CA PHE A 120 6.81 12.71 13.71
C PHE A 120 6.14 13.89 14.44
N ASP A 121 4.82 13.86 14.46
CA ASP A 121 4.00 14.76 15.27
C ASP A 121 2.99 13.92 16.07
N ARG A 122 3.12 13.94 17.38
CA ARG A 122 2.27 13.15 18.29
C ARG A 122 0.78 13.46 18.14
N ASN A 123 0.42 14.66 17.71
CA ASN A 123 -0.98 15.03 17.49
C ASN A 123 -1.63 14.21 16.37
N TYR A 124 -0.83 13.66 15.44
CA TYR A 124 -1.30 12.83 14.33
C TYR A 124 -1.42 11.34 14.68
N ALA A 125 -0.72 10.86 15.71
CA ALA A 125 -0.80 9.49 16.19
C ALA A 125 -0.57 9.45 17.72
N LYS A 126 -1.56 9.89 18.48
CA LYS A 126 -1.48 10.15 19.93
C LYS A 126 -1.10 8.92 20.77
N ARG A 127 -1.41 7.71 20.29
CA ARG A 127 -1.13 6.44 20.99
C ARG A 127 0.31 5.96 20.81
N LEU A 128 1.12 6.64 19.97
CA LEU A 128 2.55 6.34 19.81
C LEU A 128 3.37 7.24 20.75
N ASP A 129 4.19 6.62 21.59
CA ASP A 129 4.97 7.27 22.66
C ASP A 129 6.49 7.21 22.44
N GLY A 130 6.94 6.75 21.27
CA GLY A 130 8.35 6.66 20.93
C GLY A 130 9.06 8.01 20.94
N ASP A 131 10.35 8.00 21.25
CA ASP A 131 11.22 9.17 21.39
C ASP A 131 12.34 9.27 20.34
N ASN A 132 12.45 8.29 19.45
CA ASN A 132 13.40 8.31 18.34
C ASN A 132 12.88 9.25 17.22
N VAL A 133 12.78 10.54 17.54
CA VAL A 133 12.16 11.57 16.71
C VAL A 133 13.17 12.64 16.35
N LYS A 134 13.06 13.20 15.14
CA LYS A 134 13.84 14.35 14.69
C LYS A 134 13.41 15.62 15.43
N ASP A 135 14.38 16.46 15.74
CA ASP A 135 14.13 17.80 16.31
C ASP A 135 13.85 18.79 15.15
N CYS A 136 12.63 18.73 14.62
CA CYS A 136 12.16 19.62 13.55
C CYS A 136 11.21 20.65 14.13
N LYS A 137 11.45 21.93 13.84
CA LYS A 137 10.61 23.03 14.31
C LYS A 137 9.40 23.26 13.42
N THR A 138 9.56 23.03 12.11
CA THR A 138 8.54 23.25 11.08
C THR A 138 8.33 22.02 10.22
N ARG A 139 7.25 21.97 9.45
CA ARG A 139 7.01 20.95 8.41
C ARG A 139 8.10 20.97 7.34
N TRP A 140 8.60 22.15 7.01
CA TRP A 140 9.70 22.28 6.05
C TRP A 140 11.02 21.71 6.58
N ASP A 141 11.32 21.90 7.88
CA ASP A 141 12.48 21.23 8.50
C ASP A 141 12.37 19.71 8.39
N MET A 142 11.16 19.13 8.57
CA MET A 142 10.94 17.69 8.37
C MET A 142 11.32 17.26 6.95
N VAL A 143 10.88 18.01 5.93
CA VAL A 143 11.22 17.72 4.53
C VAL A 143 12.72 17.73 4.33
N VAL A 144 13.42 18.78 4.76
CA VAL A 144 14.86 18.93 4.59
C VAL A 144 15.66 17.81 5.29
N GLU A 145 15.27 17.45 6.50
CA GLU A 145 15.94 16.38 7.25
C GLU A 145 15.67 14.98 6.62
N LEU A 146 14.48 14.75 6.06
CA LEU A 146 14.17 13.52 5.35
C LEU A 146 14.92 13.42 4.01
N GLN A 147 15.07 14.53 3.28
CA GLN A 147 15.92 14.58 2.07
C GLN A 147 17.37 14.21 2.39
N LYS A 148 17.94 14.76 3.47
CA LYS A 148 19.29 14.41 3.93
C LYS A 148 19.41 12.92 4.25
N ASP A 149 18.42 12.34 4.92
CA ASP A 149 18.42 10.91 5.23
C ASP A 149 18.44 10.06 3.95
N ILE A 150 17.61 10.39 2.95
CA ILE A 150 17.57 9.69 1.66
C ILE A 150 18.91 9.82 0.92
N GLN A 151 19.47 11.02 0.87
CA GLN A 151 20.78 11.26 0.24
C GLN A 151 21.90 10.48 0.91
N ASN A 152 21.94 10.48 2.25
CA ASN A 152 22.92 9.74 3.03
C ASN A 152 22.76 8.23 2.81
N PHE A 153 21.53 7.72 2.83
CA PHE A 153 21.25 6.31 2.56
C PHE A 153 21.72 5.89 1.15
N LYS A 154 21.41 6.69 0.13
CA LYS A 154 21.88 6.44 -1.24
C LYS A 154 23.41 6.35 -1.30
N LYS A 155 24.11 7.29 -0.66
CA LYS A 155 25.58 7.36 -0.64
C LYS A 155 26.20 6.21 0.14
N GLU A 156 25.69 5.92 1.34
CA GLU A 156 26.25 4.90 2.24
C GLU A 156 26.12 3.50 1.63
N HIS A 157 24.99 3.22 1.00
CA HIS A 157 24.70 1.89 0.46
C HIS A 157 24.96 1.74 -1.04
N GLY A 158 25.38 2.81 -1.72
CA GLY A 158 25.60 2.79 -3.17
C GLY A 158 24.31 2.51 -3.96
N CYS A 159 23.18 3.05 -3.50
CA CYS A 159 21.89 2.90 -4.14
C CYS A 159 21.56 4.13 -4.98
N GLU A 160 21.58 4.03 -6.31
CA GLU A 160 21.10 5.09 -7.20
C GLU A 160 19.57 5.14 -7.27
N ARG A 161 18.94 3.99 -7.10
CA ARG A 161 17.48 3.81 -7.11
C ARG A 161 16.99 3.52 -5.71
N VAL A 162 16.02 4.31 -5.24
CA VAL A 162 15.39 4.15 -3.94
C VAL A 162 13.88 4.27 -4.11
N VAL A 163 13.12 3.40 -3.46
CA VAL A 163 11.66 3.50 -3.31
C VAL A 163 11.36 3.75 -1.85
N VAL A 164 10.50 4.72 -1.56
CA VAL A 164 10.00 4.99 -0.21
C VAL A 164 8.59 4.44 -0.07
N ILE A 165 8.35 3.66 0.98
CA ILE A 165 7.04 3.06 1.24
C ILE A 165 6.60 3.31 2.68
N TRP A 166 5.39 3.82 2.84
CA TRP A 166 4.80 4.03 4.15
C TRP A 166 4.14 2.74 4.65
N ALA A 167 4.66 2.18 5.74
CA ALA A 167 4.11 1.05 6.48
C ALA A 167 3.94 1.37 7.97
N ALA A 168 4.01 2.65 8.34
CA ALA A 168 3.73 3.14 9.68
C ALA A 168 2.22 3.22 9.96
N SER A 169 1.89 3.47 11.20
CA SER A 169 0.51 3.61 11.67
C SER A 169 -0.27 4.70 10.92
N THR A 170 -1.59 4.54 10.93
CA THR A 170 -2.53 5.51 10.35
C THR A 170 -2.49 6.82 11.14
N GLU A 171 -2.30 7.93 10.45
CA GLU A 171 -2.43 9.28 11.00
C GLU A 171 -3.90 9.69 11.12
N ILE A 172 -4.20 10.73 11.92
CA ILE A 172 -5.53 11.35 11.94
C ILE A 172 -5.92 11.82 10.53
N TYR A 173 -7.20 11.84 10.26
CA TYR A 173 -7.72 12.24 8.96
C TYR A 173 -7.47 13.73 8.69
N VAL A 174 -6.77 14.00 7.60
CA VAL A 174 -6.64 15.33 7.01
C VAL A 174 -7.50 15.34 5.76
N PRO A 175 -8.64 16.04 5.75
CA PRO A 175 -9.48 16.13 4.57
C PRO A 175 -8.76 16.87 3.44
N TYR A 176 -9.12 16.54 2.20
CA TYR A 176 -8.72 17.37 1.07
C TYR A 176 -9.34 18.77 1.21
N ASP A 177 -8.50 19.79 1.07
CA ASP A 177 -8.91 21.19 1.05
C ASP A 177 -8.29 21.87 -0.18
N GLU A 178 -9.14 22.43 -1.04
CA GLU A 178 -8.74 23.05 -2.30
C GLU A 178 -7.79 24.24 -2.10
N ALA A 179 -7.89 24.94 -0.97
CA ALA A 179 -7.04 26.09 -0.66
C ALA A 179 -5.58 25.71 -0.34
N TYR A 180 -5.33 24.46 0.04
CA TYR A 180 -4.00 23.98 0.49
C TYR A 180 -3.44 22.86 -0.36
N HIS A 181 -4.30 22.07 -1.02
CA HIS A 181 -3.92 20.80 -1.62
C HIS A 181 -4.10 20.73 -3.14
N MET A 182 -4.61 21.82 -3.77
CA MET A 182 -4.91 21.80 -5.21
C MET A 182 -3.66 21.97 -6.07
N THR A 183 -2.73 22.84 -5.68
CA THR A 183 -1.52 23.12 -6.45
C THR A 183 -0.26 22.92 -5.62
N LEU A 184 0.85 22.62 -6.30
CA LEU A 184 2.16 22.49 -5.64
C LEU A 184 2.59 23.78 -4.94
N GLU A 185 2.26 24.96 -5.49
CA GLU A 185 2.56 26.24 -4.87
C GLU A 185 1.85 26.43 -3.52
N GLN A 186 0.57 26.04 -3.45
CA GLN A 186 -0.20 26.05 -2.20
C GLN A 186 0.41 25.11 -1.15
N LEU A 187 0.73 23.87 -1.56
CA LEU A 187 1.36 22.88 -0.69
C LEU A 187 2.71 23.36 -0.17
N ASP A 188 3.57 23.90 -1.03
CA ASP A 188 4.86 24.48 -0.67
C ASP A 188 4.72 25.63 0.33
N SER A 189 3.75 26.52 0.12
CA SER A 189 3.47 27.62 1.02
C SER A 189 3.02 27.14 2.40
N ALA A 190 2.11 26.17 2.45
CA ALA A 190 1.61 25.57 3.69
C ALA A 190 2.74 24.85 4.47
N MET A 191 3.61 24.09 3.81
CA MET A 191 4.77 23.45 4.44
C MET A 191 5.75 24.47 5.02
N LYS A 192 6.04 25.56 4.29
CA LYS A 192 6.97 26.61 4.73
C LYS A 192 6.42 27.47 5.84
N SER A 193 5.11 27.65 5.90
CA SER A 193 4.43 28.40 6.99
C SER A 193 4.17 27.56 8.24
N ASP A 194 4.59 26.29 8.24
CA ASP A 194 4.34 25.30 9.32
C ASP A 194 2.85 25.08 9.59
N ASP A 195 2.05 24.98 8.54
CA ASP A 195 0.64 24.65 8.66
C ASP A 195 0.49 23.21 9.14
N ARG A 196 0.14 23.05 10.42
CA ARG A 196 0.01 21.74 11.07
C ARG A 196 -1.41 21.18 11.01
N GLU A 197 -2.34 21.92 10.50
CA GLU A 197 -3.72 21.47 10.33
C GLU A 197 -3.90 20.74 8.99
N HIS A 198 -3.30 21.28 7.92
CA HIS A 198 -3.47 20.77 6.56
C HIS A 198 -2.29 19.92 6.08
N ILE A 199 -1.12 20.02 6.74
CA ILE A 199 0.09 19.26 6.35
C ILE A 199 0.39 18.17 7.37
N ALA A 200 0.07 16.91 7.01
CA ALA A 200 0.43 15.74 7.80
C ALA A 200 1.95 15.42 7.71
N PRO A 201 2.56 14.82 8.74
CA PRO A 201 3.94 14.35 8.66
C PRO A 201 4.19 13.41 7.46
N SER A 202 3.25 12.54 7.12
CA SER A 202 3.36 11.67 5.94
C SER A 202 3.48 12.42 4.62
N MET A 203 2.90 13.61 4.49
CA MET A 203 3.07 14.48 3.33
C MET A 203 4.52 14.96 3.20
N CYS A 204 5.21 15.22 4.34
CA CYS A 204 6.63 15.61 4.33
C CYS A 204 7.52 14.46 3.82
N TYR A 205 7.23 13.20 4.18
CA TYR A 205 7.95 12.03 3.64
C TYR A 205 7.73 11.88 2.14
N ALA A 206 6.49 12.02 1.68
CA ALA A 206 6.18 11.91 0.25
C ALA A 206 6.86 13.02 -0.55
N TYR A 207 6.81 14.26 -0.07
CA TYR A 207 7.46 15.41 -0.69
C TYR A 207 8.98 15.20 -0.78
N ALA A 208 9.62 14.81 0.33
CA ALA A 208 11.06 14.55 0.37
C ALA A 208 11.45 13.41 -0.60
N ALA A 209 10.69 12.30 -0.61
CA ALA A 209 10.96 11.18 -1.51
C ALA A 209 10.88 11.61 -2.98
N LEU A 210 9.80 12.28 -3.38
CA LEU A 210 9.59 12.69 -4.76
C LEU A 210 10.65 13.68 -5.24
N THR A 211 11.01 14.67 -4.41
CA THR A 211 12.06 15.64 -4.74
C THR A 211 13.47 15.04 -4.81
N GLU A 212 13.71 13.94 -4.08
CA GLU A 212 14.95 13.16 -4.17
C GLU A 212 14.93 12.11 -5.29
N GLY A 213 13.94 12.15 -6.19
CA GLY A 213 13.81 11.21 -7.30
C GLY A 213 13.51 9.78 -6.85
N CYS A 214 12.70 9.63 -5.81
CA CYS A 214 12.27 8.34 -5.27
C CYS A 214 10.76 8.17 -5.44
N PRO A 215 10.28 7.07 -6.05
CA PRO A 215 8.87 6.70 -5.99
C PRO A 215 8.36 6.65 -4.55
N PHE A 216 7.10 7.04 -4.35
CA PHE A 216 6.47 6.96 -3.03
C PHE A 216 5.19 6.12 -3.04
N ILE A 217 5.06 5.23 -2.06
CA ILE A 217 3.92 4.33 -1.90
C ILE A 217 3.27 4.57 -0.54
N MET A 218 1.97 4.86 -0.55
CA MET A 218 1.17 5.06 0.66
C MET A 218 0.45 3.78 1.07
N GLY A 219 1.00 3.05 2.03
CA GLY A 219 0.44 1.80 2.52
C GLY A 219 -0.61 1.94 3.62
N ALA A 220 -0.82 3.14 4.16
CA ALA A 220 -1.88 3.48 5.11
C ALA A 220 -3.02 4.27 4.42
N PRO A 221 -4.18 4.48 5.05
CA PRO A 221 -5.30 5.20 4.43
C PRO A 221 -5.15 6.73 4.45
N ASN A 222 -4.03 7.28 4.93
CA ASN A 222 -3.78 8.72 5.03
C ASN A 222 -3.94 9.40 3.66
N THR A 223 -4.39 10.64 3.64
CA THR A 223 -4.58 11.42 2.40
C THR A 223 -3.26 11.61 1.63
N THR A 224 -2.21 11.99 2.29
CA THR A 224 -0.79 12.07 1.87
C THR A 224 -0.55 12.39 0.38
N VAL A 225 -0.52 11.36 -0.49
CA VAL A 225 -0.27 11.49 -1.94
C VAL A 225 -1.55 11.58 -2.78
N ASP A 226 -2.71 11.46 -2.15
CA ASP A 226 -4.01 11.47 -2.84
C ASP A 226 -4.59 12.90 -2.86
N ILE A 227 -3.77 13.84 -3.30
CA ILE A 227 -4.08 15.24 -3.47
C ILE A 227 -3.44 15.79 -4.76
N PRO A 228 -4.12 16.70 -5.50
CA PRO A 228 -3.62 17.21 -6.78
C PRO A 228 -2.21 17.81 -6.70
N ALA A 229 -1.88 18.53 -5.65
CA ALA A 229 -0.54 19.08 -5.44
C ALA A 229 0.58 18.04 -5.44
N MET A 230 0.34 16.85 -4.85
CA MET A 230 1.30 15.75 -4.87
C MET A 230 1.34 15.05 -6.24
N TRP A 231 0.22 15.02 -6.96
CA TRP A 231 0.21 14.52 -8.35
C TRP A 231 1.04 15.42 -9.26
N GLU A 232 0.88 16.75 -9.13
CA GLU A 232 1.70 17.74 -9.83
C GLU A 232 3.20 17.56 -9.51
N LEU A 233 3.55 17.37 -8.23
CA LEU A 233 4.93 17.10 -7.81
C LEU A 233 5.47 15.81 -8.42
N ALA A 234 4.69 14.73 -8.41
CA ALA A 234 5.08 13.45 -8.99
C ALA A 234 5.32 13.55 -10.50
N GLU A 235 4.47 14.28 -11.23
CA GLU A 235 4.64 14.57 -12.65
C GLU A 235 5.91 15.41 -12.90
N LYS A 236 6.11 16.48 -12.13
CA LYS A 236 7.25 17.39 -12.24
C LYS A 236 8.58 16.68 -11.95
N THR A 237 8.63 15.82 -10.96
CA THR A 237 9.82 15.03 -10.61
C THR A 237 9.94 13.76 -11.43
N ARG A 238 8.95 13.42 -12.24
CA ARG A 238 8.85 12.20 -13.06
C ARG A 238 8.97 10.93 -12.21
N MET A 239 8.29 10.91 -11.06
CA MET A 239 8.28 9.77 -10.14
C MET A 239 6.89 9.13 -10.06
N PRO A 240 6.82 7.79 -9.98
CA PRO A 240 5.58 7.08 -9.70
C PRO A 240 5.10 7.34 -8.26
N ILE A 241 3.80 7.42 -8.10
CA ILE A 241 3.12 7.37 -6.80
C ILE A 241 2.02 6.30 -6.81
N ALA A 242 1.81 5.66 -5.67
CA ALA A 242 0.72 4.71 -5.48
C ALA A 242 0.15 4.82 -4.06
N GLY A 243 -1.12 4.60 -3.91
CA GLY A 243 -1.87 4.63 -2.65
C GLY A 243 -3.31 4.17 -2.88
N LYS A 244 -4.06 3.90 -1.84
CA LYS A 244 -3.76 3.98 -0.41
C LYS A 244 -4.20 2.68 0.27
N ASP A 245 -3.57 2.39 1.41
CA ASP A 245 -3.95 1.29 2.32
C ASP A 245 -3.79 -0.11 1.72
N PHE A 246 -2.85 -0.89 2.26
CA PHE A 246 -2.57 -2.26 1.77
C PHE A 246 -3.80 -3.15 1.83
N LYS A 247 -4.15 -3.79 0.70
CA LYS A 247 -5.35 -4.62 0.57
C LYS A 247 -5.14 -6.00 1.20
N THR A 248 -5.51 -6.09 2.46
CA THR A 248 -5.52 -7.32 3.25
C THR A 248 -6.94 -7.63 3.73
N GLY A 249 -7.15 -8.81 4.28
CA GLY A 249 -8.35 -9.20 5.04
C GLY A 249 -9.68 -8.91 4.33
N GLN A 250 -10.58 -8.20 5.01
CA GLN A 250 -11.97 -8.00 4.56
C GLN A 250 -12.11 -7.20 3.27
N THR A 251 -11.23 -6.24 2.97
CA THR A 251 -11.34 -5.51 1.70
C THR A 251 -10.95 -6.40 0.52
N LEU A 252 -10.00 -7.32 0.69
CA LEU A 252 -9.73 -8.34 -0.31
C LEU A 252 -10.98 -9.19 -0.58
N VAL A 253 -11.66 -9.61 0.49
CA VAL A 253 -12.94 -10.34 0.37
C VAL A 253 -14.00 -9.50 -0.34
N LYS A 254 -14.18 -8.23 0.04
CA LYS A 254 -15.18 -7.33 -0.60
C LYS A 254 -14.90 -7.14 -2.09
N SER A 255 -13.66 -6.81 -2.44
CA SER A 255 -13.29 -6.54 -3.84
C SER A 255 -13.35 -7.78 -4.74
N GLY A 256 -13.22 -8.98 -4.16
CA GLY A 256 -13.39 -10.25 -4.88
C GLY A 256 -14.84 -10.77 -4.89
N PHE A 257 -15.59 -10.58 -3.81
CA PHE A 257 -16.92 -11.18 -3.67
C PHE A 257 -18.06 -10.28 -4.18
N ALA A 258 -17.98 -8.95 -4.01
CA ALA A 258 -18.98 -8.03 -4.54
C ALA A 258 -19.16 -8.14 -6.07
N PRO A 259 -18.11 -8.30 -6.88
CA PRO A 259 -18.25 -8.59 -8.31
C PRO A 259 -19.08 -9.86 -8.62
N ILE A 260 -19.00 -10.90 -7.79
CA ILE A 260 -19.80 -12.11 -7.94
C ILE A 260 -21.29 -11.81 -7.79
N ILE A 261 -21.65 -11.01 -6.78
CA ILE A 261 -23.03 -10.55 -6.56
C ILE A 261 -23.54 -9.76 -7.79
N LYS A 262 -22.72 -8.78 -8.25
CA LYS A 262 -23.02 -7.93 -9.41
C LYS A 262 -23.18 -8.76 -10.69
N THR A 263 -22.26 -9.66 -10.98
CA THR A 263 -22.27 -10.50 -12.19
C THR A 263 -23.47 -11.44 -12.23
N ARG A 264 -23.97 -11.88 -11.07
CA ARG A 264 -25.16 -12.70 -10.96
C ARG A 264 -26.46 -11.90 -10.89
N ASN A 265 -26.38 -10.58 -11.00
CA ASN A 265 -27.51 -9.65 -10.92
C ASN A 265 -28.36 -9.84 -9.66
N LEU A 266 -27.67 -10.11 -8.53
CA LEU A 266 -28.29 -10.22 -7.21
C LEU A 266 -28.30 -8.86 -6.54
N GLY A 267 -29.36 -8.57 -5.78
CA GLY A 267 -29.44 -7.36 -4.97
C GLY A 267 -28.64 -7.49 -3.68
N LEU A 268 -28.12 -6.36 -3.17
CA LEU A 268 -27.39 -6.25 -1.92
C LEU A 268 -28.14 -5.32 -0.96
N ALA A 269 -28.74 -5.90 0.08
CA ALA A 269 -29.48 -5.14 1.09
C ALA A 269 -28.54 -4.61 2.19
N GLY A 270 -27.49 -5.37 2.51
CA GLY A 270 -26.56 -4.95 3.54
C GLY A 270 -25.24 -5.72 3.56
N TRP A 271 -24.20 -5.05 4.05
CA TRP A 271 -22.89 -5.65 4.33
C TRP A 271 -22.34 -5.10 5.66
N PHE A 272 -22.43 -5.90 6.69
CA PHE A 272 -21.91 -5.56 8.01
C PHE A 272 -20.58 -6.28 8.24
N SER A 273 -19.52 -5.49 8.46
CA SER A 273 -18.17 -5.99 8.74
C SER A 273 -17.74 -5.64 10.15
N THR A 274 -17.21 -6.60 10.90
CA THR A 274 -16.51 -6.32 12.15
C THR A 274 -15.13 -6.97 12.14
N ASN A 275 -14.16 -6.28 12.74
CA ASN A 275 -12.80 -6.76 12.89
C ASN A 275 -12.40 -6.72 14.36
N ILE A 276 -11.59 -7.71 14.75
CA ILE A 276 -10.89 -7.74 16.04
C ILE A 276 -9.40 -7.85 15.74
N LEU A 277 -8.59 -6.94 16.29
CA LEU A 277 -7.16 -6.81 16.03
C LEU A 277 -6.44 -6.35 17.29
N GLY A 278 -5.31 -6.96 17.64
CA GLY A 278 -4.61 -6.71 18.90
C GLY A 278 -3.21 -6.11 18.76
N ASN A 279 -2.71 -5.84 17.54
CA ASN A 279 -1.41 -5.24 17.30
C ASN A 279 -1.42 -3.71 17.50
N ARG A 280 -0.25 -3.05 17.27
CA ARG A 280 -0.13 -1.58 17.40
C ARG A 280 -1.04 -0.80 16.45
N ASP A 281 -1.31 -1.29 15.24
CA ASP A 281 -2.27 -0.64 14.34
C ASP A 281 -3.68 -0.63 14.97
N GLY A 282 -4.08 -1.76 15.57
CA GLY A 282 -5.32 -1.85 16.34
C GLY A 282 -5.39 -0.85 17.50
N LEU A 283 -4.30 -0.69 18.25
CA LEU A 283 -4.20 0.29 19.32
C LEU A 283 -4.35 1.74 18.82
N VAL A 284 -3.71 2.09 17.72
CA VAL A 284 -3.81 3.44 17.11
C VAL A 284 -5.23 3.67 16.60
N LEU A 285 -5.85 2.68 15.95
CA LEU A 285 -7.21 2.76 15.43
C LEU A 285 -8.32 2.77 16.51
N ASP A 286 -7.99 2.49 17.77
CA ASP A 286 -8.90 2.67 18.90
C ASP A 286 -9.13 4.17 19.24
N GLU A 287 -8.32 5.06 18.69
CA GLU A 287 -8.52 6.51 18.77
C GLU A 287 -9.49 6.96 17.66
N PRO A 288 -10.59 7.68 17.99
CA PRO A 288 -11.63 8.05 17.02
C PRO A 288 -11.13 8.80 15.78
N GLY A 289 -10.16 9.71 15.92
CA GLY A 289 -9.61 10.48 14.81
C GLY A 289 -8.84 9.62 13.79
N ASN A 290 -8.08 8.64 14.28
CA ASN A 290 -7.35 7.70 13.43
C ASN A 290 -8.31 6.64 12.84
N PHE A 291 -9.33 6.23 13.59
CA PHE A 291 -10.37 5.32 13.10
C PHE A 291 -11.14 5.91 11.92
N HIS A 292 -11.49 7.20 11.97
CA HIS A 292 -12.22 7.87 10.90
C HIS A 292 -11.48 7.79 9.56
N THR A 293 -10.16 7.98 9.55
CA THR A 293 -9.32 7.81 8.34
C THR A 293 -9.49 6.41 7.73
N LYS A 294 -9.54 5.37 8.56
CA LYS A 294 -9.72 3.97 8.11
C LYS A 294 -11.14 3.67 7.67
N GLU A 295 -12.14 4.28 8.29
CA GLU A 295 -13.56 4.10 7.97
C GLU A 295 -13.86 4.64 6.56
N VAL A 296 -13.42 5.85 6.25
CA VAL A 296 -13.57 6.48 4.92
C VAL A 296 -12.99 5.56 3.83
N SER A 297 -11.79 5.02 4.04
CA SER A 297 -11.15 4.10 3.07
C SER A 297 -11.94 2.81 2.84
N LYS A 298 -12.60 2.27 3.87
CA LYS A 298 -13.30 0.97 3.78
C LYS A 298 -14.71 1.04 3.21
N LEU A 299 -15.39 2.17 3.35
CA LEU A 299 -16.77 2.33 2.89
C LEU A 299 -16.85 2.49 1.38
N SER A 300 -15.91 3.18 0.75
CA SER A 300 -15.90 3.45 -0.70
C SER A 300 -15.84 2.20 -1.59
N THR A 301 -15.33 1.07 -1.10
CA THR A 301 -15.09 -0.13 -1.92
C THR A 301 -16.37 -0.72 -2.51
N LEU A 302 -17.46 -0.81 -1.74
CA LEU A 302 -18.71 -1.39 -2.23
C LEU A 302 -19.44 -0.48 -3.22
N GLU A 303 -19.42 0.82 -2.95
CA GLU A 303 -20.15 1.82 -3.75
C GLU A 303 -19.64 1.91 -5.18
N THR A 304 -18.33 1.66 -5.39
CA THR A 304 -17.74 1.67 -6.74
C THR A 304 -17.96 0.37 -7.50
N ILE A 305 -18.31 -0.74 -6.84
CA ILE A 305 -18.61 -2.03 -7.46
C ILE A 305 -20.11 -2.20 -7.66
N CYS A 306 -20.89 -2.05 -6.58
CA CYS A 306 -22.36 -2.16 -6.56
C CYS A 306 -22.95 -0.75 -6.65
N ARG A 307 -23.04 -0.23 -7.87
CA ARG A 307 -23.39 1.16 -8.14
C ARG A 307 -24.89 1.39 -8.12
N ALA A 308 -25.34 2.27 -7.23
CA ALA A 308 -26.74 2.65 -7.10
C ALA A 308 -27.29 3.41 -8.34
N ASP A 309 -26.44 4.20 -9.00
CA ASP A 309 -26.77 4.94 -10.21
C ASP A 309 -26.96 4.03 -11.44
N GLU A 310 -26.24 2.89 -11.51
CA GLU A 310 -26.40 1.91 -12.58
C GLU A 310 -27.62 1.01 -12.37
N GLN A 311 -27.84 0.55 -11.12
CA GLN A 311 -28.91 -0.40 -10.78
C GLN A 311 -29.55 -0.05 -9.43
N PRO A 312 -30.39 0.99 -9.38
CA PRO A 312 -30.98 1.48 -8.13
C PRO A 312 -31.85 0.46 -7.41
N ASP A 313 -32.54 -0.42 -8.15
CA ASP A 313 -33.37 -1.48 -7.56
C ASP A 313 -32.59 -2.55 -6.80
N LEU A 314 -31.31 -2.73 -7.15
CA LEU A 314 -30.44 -3.74 -6.55
C LEU A 314 -29.50 -3.15 -5.50
N TYR A 315 -29.08 -1.89 -5.66
CA TYR A 315 -28.01 -1.29 -4.86
C TYR A 315 -28.34 0.08 -4.27
N GLY A 316 -29.55 0.61 -4.50
CA GLY A 316 -29.96 1.96 -4.06
C GLY A 316 -30.03 2.16 -2.55
N ASN A 317 -30.18 1.07 -1.77
CA ASN A 317 -30.35 1.13 -0.31
C ASN A 317 -29.45 0.13 0.44
N ILE A 318 -28.15 0.11 0.15
CA ILE A 318 -27.22 -0.78 0.83
C ILE A 318 -26.93 -0.26 2.25
N TYR A 319 -27.27 -1.05 3.27
CA TYR A 319 -26.80 -0.78 4.63
C TYR A 319 -25.37 -1.28 4.80
N HIS A 320 -24.37 -0.39 4.64
CA HIS A 320 -22.96 -0.72 4.75
C HIS A 320 -22.37 -0.19 6.05
N LYS A 321 -21.81 -1.07 6.88
CA LYS A 321 -21.17 -0.69 8.14
C LYS A 321 -19.90 -1.47 8.42
N VAL A 322 -18.91 -0.76 8.96
CA VAL A 322 -17.62 -1.32 9.39
C VAL A 322 -17.39 -1.01 10.87
N ARG A 323 -16.92 -2.01 11.61
CA ARG A 323 -16.44 -1.88 13.00
C ARG A 323 -15.04 -2.45 13.13
N ILE A 324 -14.20 -1.79 13.91
CA ILE A 324 -12.86 -2.28 14.30
C ILE A 324 -12.80 -2.21 15.81
N ASN A 325 -12.40 -3.31 16.43
CA ASN A 325 -12.30 -3.44 17.88
C ASN A 325 -10.85 -3.80 18.23
N TYR A 326 -10.22 -2.99 19.08
CA TYR A 326 -8.93 -3.31 19.63
C TYR A 326 -9.07 -4.38 20.71
N TYR A 327 -8.36 -5.50 20.54
CA TYR A 327 -8.38 -6.61 21.49
C TYR A 327 -6.97 -7.21 21.61
N PRO A 328 -6.17 -6.78 22.60
CA PRO A 328 -4.77 -7.17 22.77
C PRO A 328 -4.46 -8.67 22.63
N PRO A 329 -5.29 -9.61 23.17
CA PRO A 329 -4.99 -11.04 23.08
C PRO A 329 -4.91 -11.60 21.63
N ARG A 330 -5.32 -10.85 20.62
CA ARG A 330 -5.23 -11.27 19.21
C ARG A 330 -3.86 -10.96 18.59
N ASN A 331 -3.06 -10.07 19.14
CA ASN A 331 -1.81 -9.62 18.51
C ASN A 331 -2.02 -9.29 17.03
N ASP A 332 -1.27 -9.88 16.08
CA ASP A 332 -1.41 -9.71 14.62
C ASP A 332 -2.49 -10.63 14.00
N ASP A 333 -3.07 -11.55 14.78
CA ASP A 333 -4.14 -12.42 14.32
C ASP A 333 -5.46 -11.63 14.23
N LYS A 334 -5.76 -11.16 13.04
CA LYS A 334 -6.94 -10.36 12.74
C LYS A 334 -8.12 -11.24 12.40
N GLU A 335 -9.15 -11.17 13.22
CA GLU A 335 -10.40 -11.84 12.95
C GLU A 335 -11.41 -10.88 12.34
N GLY A 336 -11.98 -11.25 11.20
CA GLY A 336 -13.00 -10.48 10.50
C GLY A 336 -14.25 -11.30 10.27
N TRP A 337 -15.41 -10.75 10.64
CA TRP A 337 -16.72 -11.31 10.30
C TRP A 337 -17.44 -10.39 9.33
N ASP A 338 -17.93 -10.97 8.26
CA ASP A 338 -18.81 -10.29 7.32
C ASP A 338 -20.17 -10.96 7.31
N ASN A 339 -21.22 -10.18 7.53
CA ASN A 339 -22.59 -10.58 7.35
C ASN A 339 -23.14 -9.84 6.13
N ILE A 340 -23.52 -10.60 5.11
CA ILE A 340 -23.88 -10.07 3.81
C ILE A 340 -25.32 -10.50 3.52
N ASP A 341 -26.24 -9.54 3.48
CA ASP A 341 -27.64 -9.75 3.19
C ASP A 341 -27.90 -9.41 1.73
N ILE A 342 -28.22 -10.43 0.95
CA ILE A 342 -28.54 -10.34 -0.49
C ILE A 342 -30.00 -10.72 -0.74
N PHE A 343 -30.49 -10.35 -1.89
CA PHE A 343 -31.80 -10.82 -2.37
C PHE A 343 -31.75 -11.20 -3.85
N GLY A 344 -32.62 -12.11 -4.22
CA GLY A 344 -32.66 -12.67 -5.57
C GLY A 344 -34.05 -12.63 -6.18
N TRP A 345 -34.41 -13.66 -6.94
CA TRP A 345 -35.66 -13.78 -7.63
C TRP A 345 -36.87 -13.46 -6.73
N MET A 346 -37.77 -12.61 -7.20
CA MET A 346 -38.98 -12.13 -6.48
C MET A 346 -38.64 -11.36 -5.17
N GLY A 347 -37.43 -10.87 -4.98
CA GLY A 347 -37.03 -10.18 -3.79
C GLY A 347 -36.74 -11.08 -2.56
N TYR A 348 -36.63 -12.40 -2.75
CA TYR A 348 -36.41 -13.32 -1.63
C TYR A 348 -35.04 -13.12 -1.03
N PRO A 349 -34.96 -12.91 0.31
CA PRO A 349 -33.70 -12.65 1.02
C PRO A 349 -32.88 -13.92 1.21
N MET A 350 -31.59 -13.74 1.16
CA MET A 350 -30.57 -14.75 1.47
C MET A 350 -29.45 -14.10 2.26
N GLN A 351 -28.70 -14.89 3.03
CA GLN A 351 -27.61 -14.40 3.86
C GLN A 351 -26.34 -15.20 3.60
N ILE A 352 -25.23 -14.50 3.53
CA ILE A 352 -23.88 -15.09 3.46
C ILE A 352 -23.10 -14.60 4.67
N LYS A 353 -22.42 -15.51 5.35
CA LYS A 353 -21.52 -15.19 6.46
C LYS A 353 -20.13 -15.65 6.12
N ILE A 354 -19.14 -14.75 6.30
CA ILE A 354 -17.74 -15.05 6.12
C ILE A 354 -17.05 -14.81 7.47
N ASN A 355 -16.33 -15.81 7.95
CA ASN A 355 -15.42 -15.68 9.08
C ASN A 355 -14.00 -15.90 8.56
N PHE A 356 -13.16 -14.88 8.69
CA PHE A 356 -11.79 -14.89 8.18
C PHE A 356 -10.82 -14.52 9.29
N LEU A 357 -10.15 -15.53 9.85
CA LEU A 357 -8.99 -15.34 10.72
C LEU A 357 -7.75 -15.24 9.84
N CYS A 358 -7.14 -14.07 9.75
CA CYS A 358 -5.93 -13.83 8.96
C CYS A 358 -4.82 -13.25 9.84
N ARG A 359 -3.58 -13.41 9.36
CA ARG A 359 -2.41 -12.72 9.91
C ARG A 359 -2.12 -11.51 9.04
N ASP A 360 -2.49 -10.32 9.51
CA ASP A 360 -2.53 -9.11 8.70
C ASP A 360 -1.16 -8.77 8.10
N SER A 361 -0.09 -8.86 8.91
CA SER A 361 1.28 -8.58 8.44
C SER A 361 1.82 -9.63 7.46
N ILE A 362 1.38 -10.89 7.56
CA ILE A 362 1.72 -11.93 6.59
C ILE A 362 1.08 -11.68 5.23
N LEU A 363 -0.16 -11.18 5.22
CA LEU A 363 -0.83 -10.78 3.98
C LEU A 363 -0.23 -9.50 3.37
N ALA A 364 0.20 -8.55 4.21
CA ALA A 364 0.75 -7.29 3.76
C ALA A 364 2.20 -7.40 3.22
N ALA A 365 3.05 -8.22 3.83
CA ALA A 365 4.47 -8.31 3.50
C ALA A 365 4.77 -8.54 2.00
N PRO A 366 4.13 -9.49 1.29
CA PRO A 366 4.35 -9.67 -0.15
C PRO A 366 3.84 -8.48 -0.97
N LEU A 367 2.83 -7.73 -0.50
CA LEU A 367 2.37 -6.53 -1.19
C LEU A 367 3.44 -5.42 -1.16
N LEU A 368 4.19 -5.28 -0.06
CA LEU A 368 5.30 -4.33 0.03
C LEU A 368 6.37 -4.67 -1.01
N LEU A 369 6.70 -5.95 -1.14
CA LEU A 369 7.67 -6.41 -2.14
C LEU A 369 7.20 -6.08 -3.56
N ASP A 370 5.98 -6.46 -3.90
CA ASP A 370 5.43 -6.24 -5.24
C ASP A 370 5.31 -4.76 -5.57
N LEU A 371 4.76 -3.96 -4.65
CA LEU A 371 4.62 -2.52 -4.83
C LEU A 371 5.96 -1.82 -5.02
N THR A 372 6.99 -2.19 -4.26
CA THR A 372 8.32 -1.57 -4.38
C THR A 372 9.02 -1.96 -5.68
N LEU A 373 8.99 -3.23 -6.06
CA LEU A 373 9.58 -3.70 -7.32
C LEU A 373 8.87 -3.12 -8.55
N LEU A 374 7.54 -3.03 -8.49
CA LEU A 374 6.74 -2.49 -9.61
C LEU A 374 6.81 -0.98 -9.71
N SER A 375 6.99 -0.26 -8.60
CA SER A 375 7.22 1.19 -8.62
C SER A 375 8.62 1.53 -9.15
N ASP A 376 9.66 0.77 -8.80
CA ASP A 376 10.98 0.87 -9.42
C ASP A 376 10.91 0.58 -10.93
N LEU A 377 10.19 -0.46 -11.32
CA LEU A 377 9.96 -0.80 -12.74
C LEU A 377 9.26 0.35 -13.49
N ALA A 378 8.19 0.91 -12.90
CA ALA A 378 7.43 2.02 -13.49
C ALA A 378 8.32 3.26 -13.72
N ALA A 379 9.15 3.61 -12.72
CA ALA A 379 10.10 4.72 -12.85
C ALA A 379 11.08 4.49 -14.00
N ARG A 380 11.66 3.27 -14.13
CA ARG A 380 12.57 2.91 -15.22
C ARG A 380 11.88 2.82 -16.60
N ALA A 381 10.58 2.52 -16.61
CA ALA A 381 9.73 2.53 -17.79
C ALA A 381 9.26 3.94 -18.20
N GLY A 382 9.60 4.98 -17.43
CA GLY A 382 9.15 6.34 -17.68
C GLY A 382 7.67 6.58 -17.39
N ARG A 383 7.05 5.73 -16.56
CA ARG A 383 5.68 5.90 -16.04
C ARG A 383 5.76 6.67 -14.73
N TYR A 384 5.15 7.82 -14.64
CA TYR A 384 5.15 8.70 -13.48
C TYR A 384 3.74 9.16 -13.12
N GLY A 385 3.58 9.89 -12.02
CA GLY A 385 2.26 10.21 -11.46
C GLY A 385 1.58 8.99 -10.86
N ILE A 386 0.25 8.98 -10.85
CA ILE A 386 -0.58 7.93 -10.25
C ILE A 386 -0.46 6.62 -11.03
N GLN A 387 -0.02 5.55 -10.36
CA GLN A 387 0.12 4.23 -10.97
C GLN A 387 -1.13 3.38 -10.74
N ARG A 388 -2.17 3.57 -11.56
CA ARG A 388 -3.46 2.89 -11.42
C ARG A 388 -3.38 1.37 -11.52
N PHE A 389 -2.41 0.82 -12.27
CA PHE A 389 -2.21 -0.63 -12.39
C PHE A 389 -1.79 -1.31 -11.08
N LEU A 390 -1.35 -0.53 -10.07
CA LEU A 390 -1.04 -1.02 -8.73
C LEU A 390 -2.27 -1.11 -7.80
N SER A 391 -3.47 -0.77 -8.28
CA SER A 391 -4.72 -0.76 -7.51
C SER A 391 -5.05 -2.09 -6.85
N ILE A 392 -4.62 -3.23 -7.44
CA ILE A 392 -4.87 -4.56 -6.89
C ILE A 392 -4.29 -4.75 -5.48
N PHE A 393 -3.23 -4.03 -5.14
CA PHE A 393 -2.57 -4.10 -3.84
C PHE A 393 -3.17 -3.16 -2.79
N LEU A 394 -4.13 -2.30 -3.16
CA LEU A 394 -4.57 -1.14 -2.38
C LEU A 394 -6.08 -1.17 -2.14
N LYS A 395 -6.52 -0.81 -0.91
CA LYS A 395 -7.93 -0.80 -0.51
C LYS A 395 -8.69 0.39 -1.07
N SER A 396 -8.03 1.54 -1.15
CA SER A 396 -8.57 2.79 -1.66
C SER A 396 -7.65 3.30 -2.77
N PRO A 397 -7.72 2.69 -3.96
CA PRO A 397 -6.80 3.03 -5.05
C PRO A 397 -7.01 4.44 -5.54
N MET A 398 -5.89 5.14 -5.73
CA MET A 398 -5.85 6.52 -6.23
C MET A 398 -6.33 6.61 -7.67
N HIS A 399 -6.97 7.73 -7.98
CA HIS A 399 -7.44 8.10 -9.31
C HIS A 399 -7.47 9.62 -9.41
N ASP A 400 -7.41 10.16 -10.62
CA ASP A 400 -7.47 11.61 -10.83
C ASP A 400 -8.95 12.07 -10.90
N PHE A 401 -9.51 12.40 -9.74
CA PHE A 401 -10.88 12.90 -9.64
C PHE A 401 -11.07 14.26 -10.32
N THR A 402 -9.99 15.04 -10.53
CA THR A 402 -10.09 16.33 -11.24
C THR A 402 -10.39 16.15 -12.73
N ARG A 403 -10.09 14.97 -13.27
CA ARG A 403 -10.43 14.54 -14.64
C ARG A 403 -11.70 13.69 -14.73
N GLY A 404 -12.42 13.53 -13.62
CA GLY A 404 -13.62 12.70 -13.55
C GLY A 404 -13.32 11.20 -13.61
N GLU A 405 -12.09 10.78 -13.29
CA GLU A 405 -11.78 9.36 -13.15
C GLU A 405 -12.42 8.78 -11.90
N GLU A 406 -12.68 7.48 -11.92
CA GLU A 406 -13.22 6.75 -10.79
C GLU A 406 -12.23 5.69 -10.30
N ALA A 407 -12.33 5.36 -9.00
CA ALA A 407 -11.55 4.29 -8.40
C ALA A 407 -12.01 2.93 -8.93
N VAL A 408 -11.07 2.10 -9.35
CA VAL A 408 -11.33 0.70 -9.72
C VAL A 408 -11.14 -0.18 -8.50
N ASN A 409 -12.22 -0.77 -7.97
CA ASN A 409 -12.19 -1.66 -6.80
C ASN A 409 -12.54 -3.12 -7.10
N ASN A 410 -13.05 -3.43 -8.29
CA ASN A 410 -13.27 -4.80 -8.74
C ASN A 410 -11.91 -5.53 -8.87
N LEU A 411 -11.72 -6.58 -8.09
CA LEU A 411 -10.45 -7.31 -8.02
C LEU A 411 -10.02 -7.90 -9.37
N PHE A 412 -10.97 -8.37 -10.16
CA PHE A 412 -10.69 -8.98 -11.48
C PHE A 412 -10.25 -7.94 -12.51
N GLU A 413 -10.86 -6.75 -12.50
CA GLU A 413 -10.42 -5.63 -13.33
C GLU A 413 -9.02 -5.16 -12.93
N GLN A 414 -8.76 -5.02 -11.63
CA GLN A 414 -7.45 -4.65 -11.11
C GLN A 414 -6.38 -5.68 -11.50
N TYR A 415 -6.71 -6.97 -11.45
CA TYR A 415 -5.81 -8.03 -11.87
C TYR A 415 -5.46 -7.94 -13.36
N THR A 416 -6.47 -7.71 -14.20
CA THR A 416 -6.29 -7.49 -15.64
C THR A 416 -5.45 -6.25 -15.92
N MET A 417 -5.71 -5.14 -15.22
CA MET A 417 -4.94 -3.89 -15.33
C MET A 417 -3.46 -4.12 -15.00
N LEU A 418 -3.16 -4.82 -13.91
CA LEU A 418 -1.78 -5.14 -13.53
C LEU A 418 -1.09 -5.95 -14.62
N LYS A 419 -1.70 -7.05 -15.06
CA LYS A 419 -1.09 -7.94 -16.06
C LYS A 419 -0.91 -7.26 -17.41
N ASN A 420 -1.85 -6.43 -17.82
CA ASN A 420 -1.73 -5.65 -19.06
C ASN A 420 -0.62 -4.61 -18.98
N ALA A 421 -0.47 -3.92 -17.85
CA ALA A 421 0.65 -2.99 -17.66
C ALA A 421 2.02 -3.70 -17.79
N ILE A 422 2.15 -4.93 -17.27
CA ILE A 422 3.37 -5.73 -17.41
C ILE A 422 3.56 -6.21 -18.85
N ARG A 423 2.48 -6.66 -19.53
CA ARG A 423 2.53 -7.04 -20.95
C ARG A 423 3.03 -5.86 -21.80
N GLU A 424 2.44 -4.68 -21.63
CA GLU A 424 2.82 -3.46 -22.37
C GLU A 424 4.29 -3.08 -22.13
N MET A 425 4.72 -3.04 -20.86
CA MET A 425 6.12 -2.76 -20.51
C MET A 425 7.08 -3.80 -21.08
N GLY A 426 6.66 -5.06 -21.19
CA GLY A 426 7.40 -6.15 -21.82
C GLY A 426 7.28 -6.22 -23.34
N GLY A 427 6.56 -5.29 -23.98
CA GLY A 427 6.38 -5.26 -25.43
C GLY A 427 5.37 -6.29 -25.97
N TYR A 428 4.49 -6.82 -25.12
CA TYR A 428 3.38 -7.68 -25.51
C TYR A 428 2.07 -6.88 -25.63
N GLU A 429 1.12 -7.44 -26.39
CA GLU A 429 -0.23 -6.86 -26.49
C GLU A 429 -1.02 -7.08 -25.19
N ALA A 430 -1.87 -6.11 -24.87
CA ALA A 430 -2.84 -6.26 -23.78
C ALA A 430 -3.84 -7.38 -24.08
N ASP A 431 -4.36 -7.99 -23.05
CA ASP A 431 -5.32 -9.09 -23.15
C ASP A 431 -6.51 -8.79 -22.23
N GLU A 432 -7.73 -8.94 -22.75
CA GLU A 432 -8.96 -8.70 -22.01
C GLU A 432 -9.41 -9.93 -21.22
N GLU A 433 -8.91 -11.13 -21.55
CA GLU A 433 -9.24 -12.34 -20.82
C GLU A 433 -8.49 -12.39 -19.48
N ILE A 434 -9.17 -12.87 -18.43
CA ILE A 434 -8.55 -13.19 -17.15
C ILE A 434 -7.67 -14.43 -17.31
N ASP A 435 -6.45 -14.35 -16.82
CA ASP A 435 -5.47 -15.45 -16.90
C ASP A 435 -5.81 -16.63 -16.00
#